data_2c4796efbd280c831df904e149da1641
#
_entry.id   2c4796efbd280c831df904e149da1641
#
_cell.length_a   1.000
_cell.length_b   1.000
_cell.length_c   1.000
_cell.angle_alpha   90.00
_cell.angle_beta   90.00
_cell.angle_gamma   90.00
#
_symmetry.space_group_name_H-M   'P 1'
#
loop_
_entity.id
_entity.type
_entity.pdbx_description
1 polymer ?
#
loop_
_entity_poly.entity_id
_entity_poly.type
_entity_poly.pdbx_seq_one_letter_code
_entity_poly.pdbx_strand_id
1 'polypeptide(L)'
;EKKHRMESNYLIYLAESAVLTVILGFFAIPLLKKLKARQSIREEGPKSHRIKSGTPTMGGLFMLLSAVLVVIFNKMIDPSVLWLLFLTLGHGLLGFLDDFIKAEKKRNLGLTAKQKMLGQIILAVLFCWGVVDTLHLPYSIAIPFTHTDISIGLLYYPFVVLVIVGASNAVNLTDGLDGLASGCCVIAFSAYAMFCYMTGFNDLGYFIIILAGSCIGFLFFNYHPAKIFMGDTGSLALGGAIAGISVMTRTELLLIFLGLIFVLEALSVIIQVASFQLTGKRVFKMSPLHHHFELSGWSEVHVVWAFWIFAGIAACCSI
;
A
#
# COMPACT_ATOMS: atom_id res chain seq x y z
N GLU A 1 -22.10 1.55 -26.24
CA GLU A 1 -21.81 2.96 -25.88
C GLU A 1 -21.45 3.10 -24.41
N LYS A 2 -22.30 2.63 -23.45
CA LYS A 2 -22.05 2.71 -22.00
C LYS A 2 -20.75 1.96 -21.58
N LYS A 3 -20.51 0.74 -22.11
CA LYS A 3 -19.30 -0.05 -21.84
C LYS A 3 -18.05 0.68 -22.32
N HIS A 4 -18.05 1.20 -23.53
CA HIS A 4 -16.90 1.93 -24.10
C HIS A 4 -16.58 3.19 -23.30
N ARG A 5 -17.62 3.92 -22.81
CA ARG A 5 -17.45 5.07 -21.95
C ARG A 5 -16.84 4.70 -20.58
N MET A 6 -17.23 3.56 -20.01
CA MET A 6 -16.64 3.08 -18.74
C MET A 6 -15.15 2.75 -18.90
N GLU A 7 -14.78 2.00 -19.94
CA GLU A 7 -13.37 1.68 -20.25
C GLU A 7 -12.54 2.97 -20.43
N SER A 8 -13.08 3.94 -21.14
CA SER A 8 -12.45 5.25 -21.34
C SER A 8 -12.20 5.98 -20.01
N ASN A 9 -13.13 5.91 -19.06
CA ASN A 9 -12.96 6.56 -17.76
C ASN A 9 -11.79 5.95 -16.94
N TYR A 10 -11.61 4.62 -16.94
CA TYR A 10 -10.49 3.98 -16.25
C TYR A 10 -9.14 4.50 -16.77
N LEU A 11 -8.98 4.59 -18.10
CA LEU A 11 -7.74 5.10 -18.71
C LEU A 11 -7.53 6.59 -18.45
N ILE A 12 -8.60 7.38 -18.48
CA ILE A 12 -8.55 8.82 -18.20
C ILE A 12 -8.09 9.05 -16.75
N TYR A 13 -8.73 8.40 -15.78
CA TYR A 13 -8.40 8.59 -14.36
C TYR A 13 -7.00 8.09 -14.00
N LEU A 14 -6.56 6.99 -14.62
CA LEU A 14 -5.18 6.52 -14.51
C LEU A 14 -4.19 7.59 -14.99
N ALA A 15 -4.44 8.15 -16.19
CA ALA A 15 -3.56 9.14 -16.80
C ALA A 15 -3.57 10.47 -16.03
N GLU A 16 -4.76 10.96 -15.63
CA GLU A 16 -4.90 12.19 -14.85
C GLU A 16 -4.10 12.12 -13.55
N SER A 17 -4.26 11.03 -12.79
CA SER A 17 -3.56 10.87 -11.52
C SER A 17 -2.06 10.68 -11.70
N ALA A 18 -1.63 9.94 -12.73
CA ALA A 18 -0.20 9.76 -13.02
C ALA A 18 0.47 11.09 -13.40
N VAL A 19 -0.12 11.83 -14.33
CA VAL A 19 0.40 13.13 -14.78
C VAL A 19 0.39 14.14 -13.62
N LEU A 20 -0.69 14.22 -12.86
CA LEU A 20 -0.79 15.14 -11.73
C LEU A 20 0.24 14.81 -10.65
N THR A 21 0.48 13.52 -10.36
CA THR A 21 1.52 13.10 -9.41
C THR A 21 2.92 13.52 -9.88
N VAL A 22 3.21 13.38 -11.17
CA VAL A 22 4.50 13.84 -11.73
C VAL A 22 4.63 15.36 -11.59
N ILE A 23 3.58 16.12 -11.95
CA ILE A 23 3.60 17.59 -11.82
C ILE A 23 3.84 18.00 -10.36
N LEU A 24 3.06 17.45 -9.44
CA LEU A 24 3.21 17.76 -8.01
C LEU A 24 4.58 17.35 -7.47
N GLY A 25 5.15 16.24 -7.94
CA GLY A 25 6.47 15.76 -7.56
C GLY A 25 7.60 16.76 -7.91
N PHE A 26 7.53 17.41 -9.06
CA PHE A 26 8.52 18.43 -9.44
C PHE A 26 8.56 19.62 -8.47
N PHE A 27 7.42 19.98 -7.87
CA PHE A 27 7.37 21.06 -6.86
C PHE A 27 7.62 20.55 -5.44
N ALA A 28 7.10 19.36 -5.10
CA ALA A 28 7.18 18.80 -3.74
C ALA A 28 8.60 18.36 -3.38
N ILE A 29 9.33 17.73 -4.30
CA ILE A 29 10.67 17.20 -4.01
C ILE A 29 11.67 18.31 -3.59
N PRO A 30 11.79 19.45 -4.30
CA PRO A 30 12.64 20.55 -3.85
C PRO A 30 12.21 21.13 -2.49
N LEU A 31 10.89 21.21 -2.23
CA LEU A 31 10.34 21.68 -0.96
C LEU A 31 10.72 20.75 0.19
N LEU A 32 10.50 19.44 0.03
CA LEU A 32 10.86 18.43 1.04
C LEU A 32 12.37 18.38 1.32
N LYS A 33 13.20 18.60 0.30
CA LYS A 33 14.65 18.76 0.47
C LYS A 33 15.00 19.98 1.33
N LYS A 34 14.34 21.12 1.11
CA LYS A 34 14.55 22.35 1.92
C LYS A 34 14.12 22.15 3.37
N LEU A 35 13.01 21.44 3.60
CA LEU A 35 12.49 21.11 4.94
C LEU A 35 13.34 20.06 5.66
N LYS A 36 14.41 19.55 5.03
CA LYS A 36 15.29 18.50 5.57
C LYS A 36 14.51 17.23 6.00
N ALA A 37 13.40 16.94 5.34
CA ALA A 37 12.65 15.69 5.50
C ALA A 37 13.48 14.54 4.90
N ARG A 38 14.53 14.12 5.61
CA ARG A 38 15.49 13.09 5.18
C ARG A 38 15.28 11.84 5.99
N GLN A 39 15.32 10.69 5.33
CA GLN A 39 15.32 9.42 6.00
C GLN A 39 16.65 9.21 6.73
N SER A 40 16.60 8.90 8.03
CA SER A 40 17.77 8.42 8.76
C SER A 40 17.90 6.91 8.52
N ILE A 41 19.08 6.50 8.04
CA ILE A 41 19.36 5.11 7.67
C ILE A 41 19.65 4.31 8.93
N ARG A 42 19.11 3.09 9.01
CA ARG A 42 19.44 2.14 10.08
C ARG A 42 20.87 1.65 9.89
N GLU A 43 21.67 1.67 10.95
CA GLU A 43 23.07 1.23 10.92
C GLU A 43 23.20 -0.27 10.60
N GLU A 44 22.18 -1.05 10.87
CA GLU A 44 22.11 -2.51 10.69
C GLU A 44 21.77 -2.96 9.27
N GLY A 45 21.44 -2.04 8.35
CA GLY A 45 21.07 -2.35 6.97
C GLY A 45 22.26 -2.65 6.05
N PRO A 46 22.02 -3.17 4.82
CA PRO A 46 23.06 -3.38 3.81
C PRO A 46 23.88 -2.10 3.57
N LYS A 47 25.21 -2.26 3.37
CA LYS A 47 26.13 -1.12 3.16
C LYS A 47 25.75 -0.24 1.95
N SER A 48 25.10 -0.84 0.94
CA SER A 48 24.56 -0.14 -0.24
C SER A 48 23.56 0.96 0.11
N HIS A 49 22.82 0.81 1.20
CA HIS A 49 21.82 1.79 1.63
C HIS A 49 22.44 3.07 2.22
N ARG A 50 23.71 3.04 2.63
CA ARG A 50 24.42 4.26 3.13
C ARG A 50 24.57 5.34 2.05
N ILE A 51 24.61 4.96 0.77
CA ILE A 51 24.70 5.88 -0.37
C ILE A 51 23.38 6.69 -0.52
N LYS A 52 22.26 6.15 -0.05
CA LYS A 52 20.93 6.79 -0.08
C LYS A 52 20.71 7.85 1.01
N SER A 53 21.74 8.08 1.86
CA SER A 53 21.72 9.11 2.90
C SER A 53 21.54 10.50 2.27
N GLY A 54 20.44 11.17 2.63
CA GLY A 54 20.11 12.49 2.10
C GLY A 54 18.99 12.52 1.07
N THR A 55 18.50 11.35 0.59
CA THR A 55 17.29 11.29 -0.21
C THR A 55 16.08 11.70 0.64
N PRO A 56 15.23 12.65 0.18
CA PRO A 56 14.06 13.06 0.91
C PRO A 56 13.06 11.89 1.04
N THR A 57 12.27 11.92 2.09
CA THR A 57 11.14 11.00 2.34
C THR A 57 9.82 11.76 2.33
N MET A 58 8.71 11.10 2.68
CA MET A 58 7.34 11.63 2.68
C MET A 58 6.77 11.89 1.28
N GLY A 59 7.25 11.20 0.26
CA GLY A 59 6.72 11.28 -1.10
C GLY A 59 5.26 10.86 -1.21
N GLY A 60 4.78 10.05 -0.27
CA GLY A 60 3.36 9.72 -0.14
C GLY A 60 2.44 10.94 -0.07
N LEU A 61 2.91 12.09 0.43
CA LEU A 61 2.09 13.30 0.53
C LEU A 61 1.59 13.78 -0.83
N PHE A 62 2.46 13.98 -1.80
CA PHE A 62 2.03 14.48 -3.10
C PHE A 62 1.33 13.41 -3.94
N MET A 63 1.66 12.14 -3.72
CA MET A 63 0.95 11.02 -4.33
C MET A 63 -0.50 10.96 -3.85
N LEU A 64 -0.75 11.04 -2.55
CA LEU A 64 -2.11 11.07 -1.99
C LEU A 64 -2.84 12.35 -2.34
N LEU A 65 -2.15 13.50 -2.34
CA LEU A 65 -2.74 14.77 -2.76
C LEU A 65 -3.24 14.69 -4.22
N SER A 66 -2.46 14.11 -5.11
CA SER A 66 -2.86 13.87 -6.49
C SER A 66 -4.14 13.05 -6.56
N ALA A 67 -4.20 11.92 -5.85
CA ALA A 67 -5.38 11.06 -5.83
C ALA A 67 -6.62 11.81 -5.32
N VAL A 68 -6.49 12.57 -4.23
CA VAL A 68 -7.60 13.39 -3.68
C VAL A 68 -8.07 14.44 -4.68
N LEU A 69 -7.16 15.14 -5.34
CA LEU A 69 -7.52 16.15 -6.33
C LEU A 69 -8.30 15.55 -7.52
N VAL A 70 -7.87 14.40 -8.02
CA VAL A 70 -8.59 13.70 -9.11
C VAL A 70 -9.99 13.28 -8.66
N VAL A 71 -10.14 12.75 -7.43
CA VAL A 71 -11.44 12.41 -6.83
C VAL A 71 -12.35 13.64 -6.77
N ILE A 72 -11.82 14.79 -6.32
CA ILE A 72 -12.59 16.06 -6.22
C ILE A 72 -12.96 16.59 -7.60
N PHE A 73 -12.02 16.64 -8.54
CA PHE A 73 -12.28 17.16 -9.90
C PHE A 73 -13.33 16.34 -10.64
N ASN A 74 -13.33 15.03 -10.42
CA ASN A 74 -14.30 14.12 -11.04
C ASN A 74 -15.58 13.93 -10.19
N LYS A 75 -15.72 14.67 -9.07
CA LYS A 75 -16.91 14.66 -8.20
C LYS A 75 -17.32 13.26 -7.75
N MET A 76 -16.35 12.44 -7.37
CA MET A 76 -16.58 11.07 -6.88
C MET A 76 -17.07 11.11 -5.43
N ILE A 77 -18.37 11.23 -5.23
CA ILE A 77 -19.03 11.39 -3.92
C ILE A 77 -19.81 10.14 -3.47
N ASP A 78 -19.62 9.01 -4.17
CA ASP A 78 -20.25 7.76 -3.76
C ASP A 78 -19.81 7.36 -2.34
N PRO A 79 -20.72 6.92 -1.45
CA PRO A 79 -20.38 6.53 -0.08
C PRO A 79 -19.26 5.47 0.00
N SER A 80 -19.21 4.55 -0.95
CA SER A 80 -18.15 3.54 -0.99
C SER A 80 -16.77 4.16 -1.23
N VAL A 81 -16.68 5.10 -2.16
CA VAL A 81 -15.44 5.86 -2.43
C VAL A 81 -15.03 6.68 -1.20
N LEU A 82 -15.99 7.33 -0.54
CA LEU A 82 -15.71 8.15 0.64
C LEU A 82 -15.19 7.33 1.81
N TRP A 83 -15.73 6.13 2.06
CA TRP A 83 -15.20 5.23 3.08
C TRP A 83 -13.81 4.72 2.75
N LEU A 84 -13.56 4.38 1.49
CA LEU A 84 -12.23 3.93 1.07
C LEU A 84 -11.20 5.07 1.13
N LEU A 85 -11.62 6.28 0.76
CA LEU A 85 -10.81 7.49 0.91
C LEU A 85 -10.51 7.80 2.39
N PHE A 86 -11.51 7.67 3.28
CA PHE A 86 -11.33 7.81 4.72
C PHE A 86 -10.24 6.86 5.25
N LEU A 87 -10.32 5.58 4.90
CA LEU A 87 -9.35 4.59 5.35
C LEU A 87 -7.94 4.89 4.80
N THR A 88 -7.86 5.24 3.52
CA THR A 88 -6.60 5.58 2.83
C THR A 88 -5.95 6.80 3.46
N LEU A 89 -6.68 7.89 3.62
CA LEU A 89 -6.15 9.13 4.19
C LEU A 89 -5.90 9.02 5.69
N GLY A 90 -6.72 8.27 6.43
CA GLY A 90 -6.49 8.00 7.85
C GLY A 90 -5.16 7.29 8.09
N HIS A 91 -4.87 6.25 7.32
CA HIS A 91 -3.57 5.56 7.37
C HIS A 91 -2.43 6.46 6.85
N GLY A 92 -2.68 7.27 5.82
CA GLY A 92 -1.73 8.28 5.34
C GLY A 92 -1.39 9.32 6.41
N LEU A 93 -2.37 9.81 7.15
CA LEU A 93 -2.17 10.75 8.26
C LEU A 93 -1.36 10.10 9.40
N LEU A 94 -1.66 8.85 9.74
CA LEU A 94 -0.90 8.11 10.74
C LEU A 94 0.57 7.94 10.31
N GLY A 95 0.81 7.61 9.05
CA GLY A 95 2.15 7.53 8.48
C GLY A 95 2.85 8.89 8.42
N PHE A 96 2.12 9.95 8.08
CA PHE A 96 2.63 11.32 8.09
C PHE A 96 3.11 11.74 9.48
N LEU A 97 2.33 11.46 10.53
CA LEU A 97 2.73 11.76 11.90
C LEU A 97 4.00 11.01 12.29
N ASP A 98 4.14 9.76 11.88
CA ASP A 98 5.33 8.96 12.11
C ASP A 98 6.56 9.55 11.40
N ASP A 99 6.45 9.84 10.12
CA ASP A 99 7.52 10.43 9.30
C ASP A 99 7.90 11.83 9.80
N PHE A 100 6.92 12.66 10.16
CA PHE A 100 7.13 14.00 10.68
C PHE A 100 7.92 13.98 11.99
N ILE A 101 7.54 13.10 12.93
CA ILE A 101 8.25 12.96 14.21
C ILE A 101 9.69 12.49 13.99
N LYS A 102 9.92 11.56 13.06
CA LYS A 102 11.27 11.12 12.67
C LYS A 102 12.13 12.29 12.13
N ALA A 103 11.55 13.08 11.23
CA ALA A 103 12.21 14.21 10.61
C ALA A 103 12.53 15.32 11.62
N GLU A 104 11.57 15.71 12.46
CA GLU A 104 11.72 16.76 13.47
C GLU A 104 12.75 16.39 14.53
N LYS A 105 12.65 15.17 15.07
CA LYS A 105 13.53 14.68 16.15
C LYS A 105 14.87 14.13 15.64
N LYS A 106 15.08 14.10 14.33
CA LYS A 106 16.31 13.57 13.68
C LYS A 106 16.70 12.19 14.21
N ARG A 107 15.73 11.29 14.38
CA ARG A 107 15.93 9.94 14.89
C ARG A 107 15.15 8.92 14.06
N ASN A 108 15.54 7.64 14.15
CA ASN A 108 14.87 6.54 13.43
C ASN A 108 13.52 6.12 14.03
N LEU A 109 13.16 6.64 15.21
CA LEU A 109 11.93 6.30 15.92
C LEU A 109 10.92 7.46 15.81
N GLY A 110 9.83 7.22 15.10
CA GLY A 110 8.64 8.08 15.05
C GLY A 110 7.66 7.76 16.18
N LEU A 111 6.47 7.34 15.82
CA LEU A 111 5.50 6.76 16.75
C LEU A 111 6.01 5.43 17.29
N THR A 112 5.65 5.10 18.53
CA THR A 112 5.90 3.76 19.05
C THR A 112 5.05 2.74 18.28
N ALA A 113 5.51 1.48 18.22
CA ALA A 113 4.76 0.40 17.57
C ALA A 113 3.33 0.26 18.15
N LYS A 114 3.16 0.46 19.47
CA LYS A 114 1.86 0.43 20.14
C LYS A 114 0.94 1.58 19.68
N GLN A 115 1.48 2.80 19.56
CA GLN A 115 0.70 3.97 19.12
C GLN A 115 0.28 3.80 17.65
N LYS A 116 1.18 3.34 16.78
CA LYS A 116 0.89 3.07 15.37
C LYS A 116 -0.19 2.00 15.24
N MET A 117 -0.04 0.88 15.94
CA MET A 117 -1.02 -0.21 15.95
C MET A 117 -2.39 0.24 16.47
N LEU A 118 -2.43 1.00 17.56
CA LEU A 118 -3.68 1.52 18.11
C LEU A 118 -4.41 2.42 17.10
N GLY A 119 -3.68 3.33 16.43
CA GLY A 119 -4.24 4.18 15.38
C GLY A 119 -4.81 3.37 14.22
N GLN A 120 -4.10 2.35 13.75
CA GLN A 120 -4.56 1.46 12.69
C GLN A 120 -5.82 0.68 13.12
N ILE A 121 -5.87 0.17 14.34
CA ILE A 121 -7.04 -0.56 14.88
C ILE A 121 -8.27 0.38 14.94
N ILE A 122 -8.10 1.60 15.45
CA ILE A 122 -9.19 2.58 15.52
C ILE A 122 -9.74 2.87 14.11
N LEU A 123 -8.87 3.15 13.15
CA LEU A 123 -9.28 3.40 11.76
C LEU A 123 -10.00 2.18 11.15
N ALA A 124 -9.48 0.98 11.40
CA ALA A 124 -10.08 -0.26 10.90
C ALA A 124 -11.46 -0.53 11.49
N VAL A 125 -11.64 -0.30 12.81
CA VAL A 125 -12.94 -0.47 13.47
C VAL A 125 -13.95 0.54 12.95
N LEU A 126 -13.58 1.82 12.84
CA LEU A 126 -14.45 2.87 12.32
C LEU A 126 -14.84 2.60 10.87
N PHE A 127 -13.88 2.18 10.04
CA PHE A 127 -14.15 1.79 8.65
C PHE A 127 -15.11 0.60 8.57
N CYS A 128 -14.81 -0.49 9.29
CA CYS A 128 -15.64 -1.70 9.28
C CYS A 128 -17.06 -1.40 9.74
N TRP A 129 -17.23 -0.66 10.83
CA TRP A 129 -18.53 -0.23 11.31
C TRP A 129 -19.26 0.60 10.26
N GLY A 130 -18.59 1.59 9.68
CA GLY A 130 -19.18 2.47 8.69
C GLY A 130 -19.62 1.74 7.42
N VAL A 131 -18.80 0.87 6.86
CA VAL A 131 -19.15 0.15 5.62
C VAL A 131 -20.22 -0.92 5.86
N VAL A 132 -20.22 -1.57 7.03
CA VAL A 132 -21.31 -2.51 7.39
C VAL A 132 -22.64 -1.78 7.54
N ASP A 133 -22.65 -0.63 8.21
CA ASP A 133 -23.87 0.15 8.44
C ASP A 133 -24.38 0.80 7.15
N THR A 134 -23.51 1.45 6.36
CA THR A 134 -23.92 2.24 5.19
C THR A 134 -24.05 1.42 3.91
N LEU A 135 -23.26 0.37 3.72
CA LEU A 135 -23.24 -0.46 2.52
C LEU A 135 -23.87 -1.83 2.76
N HIS A 136 -24.35 -2.10 3.98
CA HIS A 136 -25.02 -3.35 4.37
C HIS A 136 -24.20 -4.60 4.04
N LEU A 137 -22.88 -4.55 4.31
CA LEU A 137 -22.02 -5.70 4.08
C LEU A 137 -22.40 -6.88 5.00
N PRO A 138 -22.49 -8.10 4.47
CA PRO A 138 -22.80 -9.27 5.27
C PRO A 138 -21.60 -9.65 6.16
N TYR A 139 -21.89 -10.22 7.33
CA TYR A 139 -20.87 -10.75 8.28
C TYR A 139 -20.35 -12.13 7.82
N SER A 140 -19.91 -12.21 6.56
CA SER A 140 -19.42 -13.45 5.96
C SER A 140 -18.20 -13.22 5.09
N ILE A 141 -17.38 -14.24 4.96
CA ILE A 141 -16.17 -14.26 4.15
C ILE A 141 -16.44 -15.08 2.90
N ALA A 142 -16.16 -14.52 1.73
CA ALA A 142 -16.25 -15.24 0.47
C ALA A 142 -15.00 -16.12 0.27
N ILE A 143 -15.19 -17.38 -0.09
CA ILE A 143 -14.09 -18.29 -0.41
C ILE A 143 -13.68 -18.08 -1.87
N PRO A 144 -12.41 -17.70 -2.14
CA PRO A 144 -11.94 -17.50 -3.51
C PRO A 144 -12.17 -18.71 -4.40
N PHE A 145 -12.46 -18.45 -5.67
CA PHE A 145 -12.66 -19.48 -6.70
C PHE A 145 -13.86 -20.44 -6.44
N THR A 146 -14.72 -20.11 -5.48
CA THR A 146 -15.94 -20.85 -5.18
C THR A 146 -17.12 -19.89 -5.13
N HIS A 147 -18.35 -20.45 -5.07
CA HIS A 147 -19.57 -19.67 -4.83
C HIS A 147 -20.05 -19.81 -3.38
N THR A 148 -19.12 -20.04 -2.45
CA THR A 148 -19.46 -20.30 -1.05
C THR A 148 -19.04 -19.16 -0.15
N ASP A 149 -19.91 -18.81 0.78
CA ASP A 149 -19.65 -17.83 1.83
C ASP A 149 -19.69 -18.51 3.20
N ILE A 150 -18.76 -18.14 4.07
CA ILE A 150 -18.74 -18.59 5.45
C ILE A 150 -19.21 -17.44 6.34
N SER A 151 -20.38 -17.57 6.96
CA SER A 151 -20.84 -16.60 7.94
C SER A 151 -20.08 -16.78 9.25
N ILE A 152 -19.43 -15.71 9.70
CA ILE A 152 -18.66 -15.68 10.95
C ILE A 152 -19.26 -14.74 12.01
N GLY A 153 -20.42 -14.12 11.70
CA GLY A 153 -21.12 -13.22 12.61
C GLY A 153 -20.22 -12.08 13.10
N LEU A 154 -20.28 -11.75 14.40
CA LEU A 154 -19.51 -10.66 14.99
C LEU A 154 -17.99 -10.83 14.91
N LEU A 155 -17.48 -12.03 14.64
CA LEU A 155 -16.05 -12.26 14.41
C LEU A 155 -15.57 -11.59 13.10
N TYR A 156 -16.48 -11.12 12.26
CA TYR A 156 -16.13 -10.33 11.07
C TYR A 156 -15.37 -9.04 11.43
N TYR A 157 -15.71 -8.35 12.51
CA TYR A 157 -15.00 -7.15 12.95
C TYR A 157 -13.53 -7.39 13.26
N PRO A 158 -13.15 -8.30 14.16
CA PRO A 158 -11.74 -8.57 14.42
C PRO A 158 -11.02 -9.15 13.20
N PHE A 159 -11.69 -9.88 12.32
CA PHE A 159 -11.14 -10.36 11.06
C PHE A 159 -10.79 -9.20 10.12
N VAL A 160 -11.70 -8.25 9.89
CA VAL A 160 -11.44 -7.06 9.08
C VAL A 160 -10.32 -6.20 9.66
N VAL A 161 -10.29 -6.03 10.99
CA VAL A 161 -9.19 -5.33 11.66
C VAL A 161 -7.85 -6.01 11.38
N LEU A 162 -7.79 -7.35 11.45
CA LEU A 162 -6.59 -8.12 11.14
C LEU A 162 -6.15 -7.91 9.68
N VAL A 163 -7.09 -7.94 8.72
CA VAL A 163 -6.82 -7.72 7.30
C VAL A 163 -6.25 -6.32 7.07
N ILE A 164 -6.87 -5.27 7.63
CA ILE A 164 -6.45 -3.87 7.43
C ILE A 164 -5.09 -3.60 8.08
N VAL A 165 -4.93 -3.98 9.34
CA VAL A 165 -3.65 -3.79 10.07
C VAL A 165 -2.54 -4.62 9.41
N GLY A 166 -2.84 -5.86 9.05
CA GLY A 166 -1.91 -6.76 8.37
C GLY A 166 -1.43 -6.20 7.04
N ALA A 167 -2.35 -5.83 6.15
CA ALA A 167 -2.00 -5.31 4.83
C ALA A 167 -1.29 -3.96 4.90
N SER A 168 -1.73 -3.05 5.79
CA SER A 168 -1.07 -1.76 5.97
C SER A 168 0.40 -1.92 6.39
N ASN A 169 0.68 -2.80 7.35
CA ASN A 169 2.05 -3.08 7.76
C ASN A 169 2.83 -3.89 6.72
N ALA A 170 2.20 -4.80 5.98
CA ALA A 170 2.84 -5.59 4.94
C ALA A 170 3.35 -4.71 3.78
N VAL A 171 2.56 -3.75 3.31
CA VAL A 171 2.99 -2.77 2.31
C VAL A 171 4.11 -1.89 2.85
N ASN A 172 4.03 -1.46 4.11
CA ASN A 172 5.09 -0.68 4.75
C ASN A 172 6.41 -1.46 4.88
N LEU A 173 6.36 -2.76 5.19
CA LEU A 173 7.55 -3.64 5.19
C LEU A 173 8.14 -3.83 3.80
N THR A 174 7.33 -3.79 2.75
CA THR A 174 7.75 -3.92 1.36
C THR A 174 8.44 -2.65 0.83
N ASP A 175 8.25 -1.49 1.47
CA ASP A 175 8.86 -0.20 1.08
C ASP A 175 10.33 -0.10 1.53
N GLY A 176 11.13 -1.12 1.23
CA GLY A 176 12.55 -1.19 1.59
C GLY A 176 13.52 -0.95 0.44
N LEU A 177 13.09 -1.08 -0.82
CA LEU A 177 13.91 -0.89 -2.01
C LEU A 177 13.26 0.14 -2.97
N ASP A 178 14.10 0.81 -3.77
CA ASP A 178 13.67 1.81 -4.74
C ASP A 178 12.67 1.20 -5.75
N GLY A 179 11.44 1.70 -5.74
CA GLY A 179 10.38 1.26 -6.64
C GLY A 179 9.66 -0.03 -6.26
N LEU A 180 10.11 -0.78 -5.25
CA LEU A 180 9.54 -2.08 -4.93
C LEU A 180 8.07 -1.96 -4.53
N ALA A 181 7.76 -1.23 -3.46
CA ALA A 181 6.39 -1.10 -2.96
C ALA A 181 5.48 -0.39 -3.98
N SER A 182 5.94 0.71 -4.58
CA SER A 182 5.15 1.45 -5.56
C SER A 182 4.80 0.61 -6.78
N GLY A 183 5.73 -0.17 -7.34
CA GLY A 183 5.46 -1.04 -8.47
C GLY A 183 4.56 -2.22 -8.13
N CYS A 184 4.75 -2.86 -6.97
CA CYS A 184 3.84 -3.92 -6.51
C CYS A 184 2.42 -3.36 -6.28
N CYS A 185 2.28 -2.12 -5.78
CA CYS A 185 0.99 -1.46 -5.63
C CYS A 185 0.33 -1.14 -6.99
N VAL A 186 1.10 -0.70 -8.00
CA VAL A 186 0.57 -0.52 -9.37
C VAL A 186 -0.07 -1.81 -9.87
N ILE A 187 0.62 -2.93 -9.72
CA ILE A 187 0.13 -4.25 -10.17
C ILE A 187 -1.14 -4.64 -9.40
N ALA A 188 -1.10 -4.58 -8.07
CA ALA A 188 -2.23 -4.97 -7.24
C ALA A 188 -3.46 -4.08 -7.46
N PHE A 189 -3.29 -2.76 -7.52
CA PHE A 189 -4.40 -1.84 -7.81
C PHE A 189 -4.95 -2.00 -9.22
N SER A 190 -4.11 -2.25 -10.22
CA SER A 190 -4.57 -2.52 -11.58
C SER A 190 -5.41 -3.79 -11.65
N ALA A 191 -5.00 -4.83 -10.92
CA ALA A 191 -5.74 -6.07 -10.80
C ALA A 191 -7.09 -5.86 -10.09
N TYR A 192 -7.12 -5.12 -8.98
CA TYR A 192 -8.37 -4.76 -8.30
C TYR A 192 -9.28 -3.89 -9.17
N ALA A 193 -8.74 -2.94 -9.92
CA ALA A 193 -9.52 -2.13 -10.84
C ALA A 193 -10.17 -3.00 -11.94
N MET A 194 -9.44 -3.98 -12.47
CA MET A 194 -9.97 -4.95 -13.43
C MET A 194 -11.06 -5.83 -12.80
N PHE A 195 -10.83 -6.33 -11.58
CA PHE A 195 -11.85 -7.07 -10.82
C PHE A 195 -13.13 -6.24 -10.62
N CYS A 196 -13.00 -4.98 -10.19
CA CYS A 196 -14.13 -4.08 -10.01
C CYS A 196 -14.87 -3.81 -11.33
N TYR A 197 -14.15 -3.64 -12.44
CA TYR A 197 -14.74 -3.50 -13.76
C TYR A 197 -15.56 -4.74 -14.16
N MET A 198 -15.03 -5.94 -13.93
CA MET A 198 -15.70 -7.20 -14.29
C MET A 198 -16.91 -7.50 -13.40
N THR A 199 -16.88 -7.09 -12.13
CA THR A 199 -17.92 -7.36 -11.13
C THR A 199 -18.92 -6.21 -10.94
N GLY A 200 -18.70 -5.07 -11.60
CA GLY A 200 -19.62 -3.93 -11.58
C GLY A 200 -19.42 -2.93 -10.43
N PHE A 201 -18.37 -3.09 -9.61
CA PHE A 201 -17.98 -2.14 -8.56
C PHE A 201 -17.23 -0.92 -9.16
N ASN A 202 -17.83 -0.24 -10.16
CA ASN A 202 -17.11 0.74 -10.97
C ASN A 202 -16.59 1.93 -10.17
N ASP A 203 -17.36 2.48 -9.22
CA ASP A 203 -16.93 3.64 -8.45
C ASP A 203 -15.70 3.33 -7.60
N LEU A 204 -15.67 2.17 -6.96
CA LEU A 204 -14.49 1.65 -6.26
C LEU A 204 -13.32 1.42 -7.23
N GLY A 205 -13.60 0.83 -8.40
CA GLY A 205 -12.60 0.61 -9.44
C GLY A 205 -11.98 1.91 -9.94
N TYR A 206 -12.76 2.97 -10.10
CA TYR A 206 -12.26 4.29 -10.47
C TYR A 206 -11.32 4.87 -9.41
N PHE A 207 -11.67 4.76 -8.13
CA PHE A 207 -10.78 5.21 -7.06
C PHE A 207 -9.48 4.40 -7.03
N ILE A 208 -9.56 3.09 -7.18
CA ILE A 208 -8.38 2.21 -7.16
C ILE A 208 -7.47 2.47 -8.36
N ILE A 209 -8.02 2.72 -9.56
CA ILE A 209 -7.19 3.04 -10.73
C ILE A 209 -6.52 4.42 -10.61
N ILE A 210 -7.13 5.37 -9.90
CA ILE A 210 -6.51 6.65 -9.53
C ILE A 210 -5.29 6.40 -8.65
N LEU A 211 -5.38 5.51 -7.66
CA LEU A 211 -4.23 5.15 -6.82
C LEU A 211 -3.14 4.44 -7.63
N ALA A 212 -3.50 3.57 -8.57
CA ALA A 212 -2.54 2.96 -9.49
C ALA A 212 -1.80 4.03 -10.31
N GLY A 213 -2.53 4.99 -10.88
CA GLY A 213 -1.95 6.10 -11.61
C GLY A 213 -1.03 6.97 -10.75
N SER A 214 -1.44 7.28 -9.51
CA SER A 214 -0.60 8.02 -8.56
C SER A 214 0.69 7.27 -8.26
N CYS A 215 0.65 5.94 -8.11
CA CYS A 215 1.83 5.11 -7.93
C CYS A 215 2.73 5.10 -9.18
N ILE A 216 2.16 5.07 -10.39
CA ILE A 216 2.91 5.18 -11.66
C ILE A 216 3.64 6.53 -11.73
N GLY A 217 2.94 7.64 -11.45
CA GLY A 217 3.55 8.96 -11.42
C GLY A 217 4.63 9.08 -10.35
N PHE A 218 4.43 8.47 -9.19
CA PHE A 218 5.42 8.42 -8.13
C PHE A 218 6.65 7.60 -8.52
N LEU A 219 6.48 6.49 -9.23
CA LEU A 219 7.54 5.62 -9.71
C LEU A 219 8.54 6.37 -10.62
N PHE A 220 8.10 7.41 -11.33
CA PHE A 220 8.98 8.28 -12.12
C PHE A 220 10.11 8.90 -11.28
N PHE A 221 9.87 9.14 -9.99
CA PHE A 221 10.87 9.67 -9.07
C PHE A 221 11.46 8.62 -8.12
N ASN A 222 10.74 7.54 -7.87
CA ASN A 222 11.10 6.50 -6.91
C ASN A 222 11.81 5.30 -7.53
N TYR A 223 11.80 5.15 -8.87
CA TYR A 223 12.58 4.10 -9.54
C TYR A 223 14.08 4.33 -9.32
N HIS A 224 14.82 3.22 -9.26
CA HIS A 224 16.26 3.25 -8.95
C HIS A 224 17.08 4.02 -9.98
N PRO A 225 17.96 4.95 -9.58
CA PRO A 225 18.20 5.45 -8.21
C PRO A 225 17.12 6.46 -7.77
N ALA A 226 16.49 6.20 -6.64
CA ALA A 226 15.35 6.99 -6.16
C ALA A 226 15.73 8.44 -5.82
N LYS A 227 14.92 9.38 -6.29
CA LYS A 227 15.02 10.82 -5.98
C LYS A 227 14.22 11.19 -4.72
N ILE A 228 13.30 10.33 -4.30
CA ILE A 228 12.45 10.47 -3.12
C ILE A 228 11.96 9.10 -2.66
N PHE A 229 11.79 8.92 -1.36
CA PHE A 229 11.14 7.75 -0.77
C PHE A 229 9.68 8.03 -0.43
N MET A 230 8.86 6.98 -0.49
CA MET A 230 7.43 7.06 -0.20
C MET A 230 7.17 7.45 1.26
N GLY A 231 7.91 6.85 2.18
CA GLY A 231 7.74 6.99 3.62
C GLY A 231 6.53 6.23 4.16
N ASP A 232 6.39 6.24 5.47
CA ASP A 232 5.24 5.62 6.15
C ASP A 232 3.92 6.30 5.72
N THR A 233 3.99 7.58 5.32
CA THR A 233 2.85 8.35 4.78
C THR A 233 2.19 7.64 3.60
N GLY A 234 2.99 7.22 2.63
CA GLY A 234 2.46 6.56 1.43
C GLY A 234 2.20 5.07 1.65
N SER A 235 3.15 4.36 2.22
CA SER A 235 3.08 2.90 2.34
C SER A 235 1.93 2.41 3.23
N LEU A 236 1.68 3.08 4.38
CA LEU A 236 0.52 2.77 5.22
C LEU A 236 -0.79 3.09 4.52
N ALA A 237 -0.87 4.22 3.79
CA ALA A 237 -2.06 4.61 3.05
C ALA A 237 -2.41 3.59 1.96
N LEU A 238 -1.43 3.18 1.16
CA LEU A 238 -1.64 2.19 0.08
C LEU A 238 -2.03 0.83 0.63
N GLY A 239 -1.43 0.40 1.74
CA GLY A 239 -1.81 -0.83 2.42
C GLY A 239 -3.22 -0.78 3.00
N GLY A 240 -3.62 0.36 3.58
CA GLY A 240 -5.00 0.61 4.01
C GLY A 240 -5.99 0.56 2.85
N ALA A 241 -5.64 1.18 1.70
CA ALA A 241 -6.47 1.17 0.50
C ALA A 241 -6.67 -0.25 -0.08
N ILE A 242 -5.58 -1.04 -0.17
CA ILE A 242 -5.64 -2.43 -0.64
C ILE A 242 -6.54 -3.29 0.26
N ALA A 243 -6.42 -3.14 1.57
CA ALA A 243 -7.29 -3.85 2.51
C ALA A 243 -8.74 -3.37 2.41
N GLY A 244 -8.95 -2.06 2.34
CA GLY A 244 -10.28 -1.47 2.25
C GLY A 244 -11.05 -1.95 1.02
N ILE A 245 -10.42 -1.96 -0.16
CA ILE A 245 -11.05 -2.48 -1.37
C ILE A 245 -11.36 -3.98 -1.25
N SER A 246 -10.48 -4.78 -0.64
CA SER A 246 -10.72 -6.21 -0.45
C SER A 246 -11.94 -6.47 0.44
N VAL A 247 -12.11 -5.70 1.51
CA VAL A 247 -13.29 -5.78 2.40
C VAL A 247 -14.56 -5.38 1.65
N MET A 248 -14.54 -4.26 0.95
CA MET A 248 -15.73 -3.72 0.26
C MET A 248 -16.18 -4.58 -0.93
N THR A 249 -15.27 -5.29 -1.56
CA THR A 249 -15.55 -6.23 -2.65
C THR A 249 -15.67 -7.68 -2.17
N ARG A 250 -15.55 -7.93 -0.86
CA ARG A 250 -15.61 -9.27 -0.25
C ARG A 250 -14.55 -10.22 -0.79
N THR A 251 -13.35 -9.70 -0.98
CA THR A 251 -12.21 -10.43 -1.55
C THR A 251 -11.04 -10.51 -0.56
N GLU A 252 -11.32 -10.52 0.75
CA GLU A 252 -10.31 -10.50 1.80
C GLU A 252 -9.34 -11.69 1.70
N LEU A 253 -9.86 -12.88 1.38
CA LEU A 253 -9.01 -14.06 1.16
C LEU A 253 -8.31 -14.03 -0.21
N LEU A 254 -8.94 -13.43 -1.22
CA LEU A 254 -8.33 -13.25 -2.54
C LEU A 254 -7.14 -12.26 -2.46
N LEU A 255 -7.17 -11.33 -1.51
CA LEU A 255 -6.06 -10.41 -1.25
C LEU A 255 -4.74 -11.15 -0.98
N ILE A 256 -4.77 -12.35 -0.40
CA ILE A 256 -3.57 -13.18 -0.19
C ILE A 256 -2.85 -13.46 -1.52
N PHE A 257 -3.60 -13.64 -2.60
CA PHE A 257 -3.06 -13.90 -3.94
C PHE A 257 -2.77 -12.60 -4.68
N LEU A 258 -3.71 -11.64 -4.71
CA LEU A 258 -3.52 -10.35 -5.36
C LEU A 258 -2.40 -9.51 -4.73
N GLY A 259 -2.20 -9.64 -3.42
CA GLY A 259 -1.15 -8.99 -2.64
C GLY A 259 -0.03 -9.93 -2.23
N LEU A 260 0.22 -11.02 -2.98
CA LEU A 260 1.10 -12.12 -2.57
C LEU A 260 2.50 -11.65 -2.15
N ILE A 261 3.08 -10.68 -2.84
CA ILE A 261 4.39 -10.14 -2.46
C ILE A 261 4.34 -9.53 -1.06
N PHE A 262 3.32 -8.73 -0.76
CA PHE A 262 3.16 -8.11 0.58
C PHE A 262 3.00 -9.17 1.66
N VAL A 263 2.24 -10.23 1.36
CA VAL A 263 2.06 -11.38 2.28
C VAL A 263 3.38 -12.09 2.54
N LEU A 264 4.16 -12.38 1.50
CA LEU A 264 5.45 -13.07 1.63
C LEU A 264 6.48 -12.22 2.40
N GLU A 265 6.52 -10.90 2.16
CA GLU A 265 7.36 -9.97 2.90
C GLU A 265 7.01 -9.99 4.40
N ALA A 266 5.73 -9.85 4.74
CA ALA A 266 5.28 -9.89 6.13
C ALA A 266 5.52 -11.25 6.79
N LEU A 267 5.20 -12.35 6.10
CA LEU A 267 5.44 -13.71 6.61
C LEU A 267 6.92 -13.97 6.85
N SER A 268 7.80 -13.47 5.99
CA SER A 268 9.24 -13.64 6.19
C SER A 268 9.72 -13.00 7.50
N VAL A 269 9.16 -11.86 7.87
CA VAL A 269 9.45 -11.19 9.15
C VAL A 269 8.89 -11.98 10.32
N ILE A 270 7.64 -12.44 10.24
CA ILE A 270 6.99 -13.23 11.29
C ILE A 270 7.78 -14.52 11.54
N ILE A 271 8.11 -15.26 10.48
CA ILE A 271 8.87 -16.51 10.56
C ILE A 271 10.26 -16.27 11.15
N GLN A 272 10.96 -15.22 10.69
CA GLN A 272 12.30 -14.88 11.19
C GLN A 272 12.27 -14.56 12.69
N VAL A 273 11.33 -13.71 13.12
CA VAL A 273 11.21 -13.31 14.53
C VAL A 273 10.83 -14.51 15.40
N ALA A 274 9.84 -15.30 14.97
CA ALA A 274 9.41 -16.50 15.72
C ALA A 274 10.55 -17.51 15.84
N SER A 275 11.25 -17.82 14.74
CA SER A 275 12.39 -18.76 14.77
C SER A 275 13.50 -18.25 15.68
N PHE A 276 13.85 -16.98 15.60
CA PHE A 276 14.93 -16.42 16.43
C PHE A 276 14.57 -16.43 17.92
N GLN A 277 13.31 -16.09 18.27
CA GLN A 277 12.85 -16.11 19.66
C GLN A 277 12.76 -17.53 20.23
N LEU A 278 12.34 -18.53 19.43
CA LEU A 278 12.14 -19.90 19.90
C LEU A 278 13.41 -20.74 19.86
N THR A 279 14.29 -20.51 18.88
CA THR A 279 15.45 -21.40 18.62
C THR A 279 16.80 -20.70 18.64
N GLY A 280 16.83 -19.35 18.68
CA GLY A 280 18.06 -18.56 18.52
C GLY A 280 18.65 -18.58 17.11
N LYS A 281 17.99 -19.22 16.13
CA LYS A 281 18.48 -19.36 14.76
C LYS A 281 17.71 -18.51 13.77
N ARG A 282 18.40 -17.98 12.77
CA ARG A 282 17.80 -17.25 11.66
C ARG A 282 17.42 -18.22 10.55
N VAL A 283 16.20 -18.05 9.98
CA VAL A 283 15.74 -18.79 8.79
C VAL A 283 16.27 -18.09 7.53
N PHE A 284 16.14 -16.78 7.47
CA PHE A 284 16.62 -15.96 6.36
C PHE A 284 17.91 -15.22 6.76
N LYS A 285 18.76 -14.87 5.81
CA LYS A 285 19.94 -14.02 6.06
C LYS A 285 19.56 -12.71 6.73
N MET A 286 18.45 -12.11 6.26
CA MET A 286 17.76 -10.95 6.82
C MET A 286 16.29 -10.99 6.39
N SER A 287 15.39 -10.43 7.17
CA SER A 287 14.00 -10.18 6.83
C SER A 287 13.74 -8.66 6.85
N PRO A 288 12.83 -8.13 6.02
CA PRO A 288 11.96 -8.79 5.03
C PRO A 288 12.72 -9.51 3.89
N LEU A 289 11.95 -10.25 3.06
CA LEU A 289 12.50 -11.19 2.07
C LEU A 289 13.41 -10.54 1.02
N HIS A 290 13.11 -9.30 0.60
CA HIS A 290 13.95 -8.57 -0.35
C HIS A 290 15.41 -8.42 0.14
N HIS A 291 15.64 -8.19 1.43
CA HIS A 291 16.98 -8.12 2.00
C HIS A 291 17.71 -9.48 1.99
N HIS A 292 16.97 -10.59 2.09
CA HIS A 292 17.56 -11.92 1.94
C HIS A 292 18.18 -12.09 0.55
N PHE A 293 17.51 -11.64 -0.51
CA PHE A 293 18.01 -11.71 -1.88
C PHE A 293 19.19 -10.76 -2.10
N GLU A 294 19.15 -9.53 -1.60
CA GLU A 294 20.30 -8.60 -1.65
C GLU A 294 21.55 -9.20 -0.99
N LEU A 295 21.41 -9.76 0.22
CA LEU A 295 22.51 -10.42 0.94
C LEU A 295 22.90 -11.77 0.30
N SER A 296 22.12 -12.26 -0.65
CA SER A 296 22.46 -13.44 -1.47
C SER A 296 23.16 -13.08 -2.77
N GLY A 297 23.44 -11.77 -2.99
CA GLY A 297 24.23 -11.27 -4.12
C GLY A 297 23.40 -10.72 -5.30
N TRP A 298 22.08 -10.60 -5.15
CA TRP A 298 21.25 -9.97 -6.16
C TRP A 298 21.38 -8.44 -6.08
N SER A 299 21.40 -7.77 -7.24
CA SER A 299 21.29 -6.31 -7.23
C SER A 299 19.87 -5.89 -6.87
N GLU A 300 19.73 -4.70 -6.28
CA GLU A 300 18.44 -4.12 -5.94
C GLU A 300 17.44 -4.13 -7.12
N VAL A 301 17.90 -3.73 -8.30
CA VAL A 301 17.09 -3.72 -9.52
C VAL A 301 16.60 -5.12 -9.90
N HIS A 302 17.44 -6.15 -9.79
CA HIS A 302 17.04 -7.52 -10.09
C HIS A 302 15.98 -8.03 -9.08
N VAL A 303 16.12 -7.71 -7.80
CA VAL A 303 15.12 -8.08 -6.79
C VAL A 303 13.78 -7.42 -7.11
N VAL A 304 13.78 -6.11 -7.40
CA VAL A 304 12.56 -5.36 -7.71
C VAL A 304 11.84 -5.93 -8.94
N TRP A 305 12.57 -6.17 -10.04
CA TRP A 305 11.97 -6.76 -11.25
C TRP A 305 11.43 -8.18 -11.01
N ALA A 306 12.16 -9.01 -10.28
CA ALA A 306 11.69 -10.37 -9.96
C ALA A 306 10.38 -10.33 -9.15
N PHE A 307 10.29 -9.41 -8.18
CA PHE A 307 9.10 -9.25 -7.36
C PHE A 307 7.92 -8.70 -8.16
N TRP A 308 8.14 -7.73 -9.07
CA TRP A 308 7.10 -7.23 -9.96
C TRP A 308 6.56 -8.32 -10.90
N ILE A 309 7.45 -9.11 -11.50
CA ILE A 309 7.06 -10.22 -12.38
C ILE A 309 6.23 -11.24 -11.60
N PHE A 310 6.68 -11.61 -10.39
CA PHE A 310 5.97 -12.56 -9.56
C PHE A 310 4.61 -12.02 -9.07
N ALA A 311 4.55 -10.74 -8.69
CA ALA A 311 3.29 -10.05 -8.37
C ALA A 311 2.33 -10.06 -9.57
N GLY A 312 2.84 -9.78 -10.78
CA GLY A 312 2.04 -9.80 -12.01
C GLY A 312 1.48 -11.17 -12.33
N ILE A 313 2.29 -12.23 -12.21
CA ILE A 313 1.83 -13.61 -12.40
C ILE A 313 0.75 -13.96 -11.39
N ALA A 314 0.96 -13.66 -10.10
CA ALA A 314 -0.02 -13.93 -9.05
C ALA A 314 -1.33 -13.18 -9.29
N ALA A 315 -1.27 -11.91 -9.70
CA ALA A 315 -2.44 -11.10 -10.04
C ALA A 315 -3.21 -11.68 -11.22
N CYS A 316 -2.52 -12.05 -12.31
CA CYS A 316 -3.16 -12.67 -13.49
C CYS A 316 -3.82 -14.02 -13.18
N CYS A 317 -3.24 -14.81 -12.26
CA CYS A 317 -3.84 -16.09 -11.85
C CYS A 317 -5.03 -15.92 -10.90
N SER A 318 -5.26 -14.72 -10.38
CA SER A 318 -6.27 -14.44 -9.36
C SER A 318 -7.56 -13.81 -9.91
N ILE A 319 -7.53 -13.33 -11.14
CA ILE A 319 -8.66 -12.71 -11.85
C ILE A 319 -9.20 -13.66 -12.92
#